data_824b116b2222d1121effa7b0ba53de52
#
_entry.id   824b116b2222d1121effa7b0ba53de52
#
_cell.length_a   1.000
_cell.length_b   1.000
_cell.length_c   1.000
_cell.angle_alpha   90.00
_cell.angle_beta   90.00
_cell.angle_gamma   90.00
#
_symmetry.space_group_name_H-M   'P 1'
#
loop_
_entity.id
_entity.type
_entity.pdbx_description
1 polymer ?
#
loop_
_entity_poly.entity_id
_entity_poly.type
_entity_poly.pdbx_seq_one_letter_code
_entity_poly.pdbx_strand_id
1 'polypeptide(L)'
;MKPRHGRNRKRKMLSETNILGISAYYHDSAAALLRDGEIIAAAQQERFTRTKHDASFPGEAIKYCLQEGTVGLTDLDHIVFYDKPLVKFERLLETYLSYAPKGLQSFLASMPIWLKEKLFLKTTLKRELAELGNCKISALPCLMFAEHHHS
;
A
#
# COMPACT_ATOMS: atom_id res chain seq x y z
N MET A 1 20.03 19.60 55.24
CA MET A 1 20.53 18.95 54.04
C MET A 1 19.37 18.15 53.46
N LYS A 2 18.69 18.67 52.41
CA LYS A 2 17.48 18.04 51.78
C LYS A 2 17.91 17.17 50.63
N PRO A 3 17.42 15.95 50.46
CA PRO A 3 17.76 15.12 49.32
C PRO A 3 17.03 15.62 48.05
N ARG A 4 17.80 15.76 46.99
CA ARG A 4 17.29 16.13 45.64
C ARG A 4 16.47 15.00 45.07
N HIS A 5 15.18 15.27 44.81
CA HIS A 5 14.31 14.39 44.05
C HIS A 5 14.86 14.25 42.61
N GLY A 6 15.38 13.09 42.30
CA GLY A 6 15.72 12.67 40.95
C GLY A 6 14.45 12.61 40.12
N ARG A 7 14.32 13.49 39.12
CA ARG A 7 13.29 13.40 38.09
C ARG A 7 13.52 12.12 37.29
N ASN A 8 12.72 11.12 37.56
CA ASN A 8 12.61 9.91 36.75
C ASN A 8 11.98 10.31 35.41
N ARG A 9 12.80 10.76 34.43
CA ARG A 9 12.38 10.85 33.02
C ARG A 9 12.14 9.42 32.55
N LYS A 10 10.88 8.98 32.57
CA LYS A 10 10.45 7.84 31.81
C LYS A 10 10.92 8.08 30.36
N ARG A 11 11.95 7.36 29.95
CA ARG A 11 12.39 7.25 28.59
C ARG A 11 11.15 6.71 27.85
N LYS A 12 10.47 7.57 27.08
CA LYS A 12 9.45 7.14 26.12
C LYS A 12 10.21 6.19 25.19
N MET A 13 10.00 4.89 25.33
CA MET A 13 10.48 3.91 24.35
C MET A 13 9.90 4.40 23.04
N LEU A 14 10.75 4.78 22.09
CA LEU A 14 10.35 5.07 20.73
C LEU A 14 9.68 3.78 20.24
N SER A 15 8.37 3.83 20.02
CA SER A 15 7.67 2.69 19.44
C SER A 15 8.26 2.50 18.03
N GLU A 16 8.71 1.29 17.74
CA GLU A 16 9.18 0.91 16.42
C GLU A 16 8.08 1.20 15.40
N THR A 17 8.43 1.85 14.30
CA THR A 17 7.48 2.18 13.23
C THR A 17 7.50 1.08 12.18
N ASN A 18 6.40 0.35 12.04
CA ASN A 18 6.25 -0.73 11.09
C ASN A 18 5.40 -0.27 9.90
N ILE A 19 5.96 -0.37 8.68
CA ILE A 19 5.33 0.05 7.44
C ILE A 19 5.30 -1.12 6.47
N LEU A 20 4.12 -1.44 5.93
CA LEU A 20 3.96 -2.44 4.88
C LEU A 20 3.78 -1.74 3.53
N GLY A 21 4.74 -1.93 2.62
CA GLY A 21 4.65 -1.52 1.22
C GLY A 21 4.01 -2.62 0.37
N ILE A 22 3.10 -2.25 -0.54
CA ILE A 22 2.38 -3.16 -1.41
C ILE A 22 2.43 -2.67 -2.86
N SER A 23 2.79 -3.57 -3.79
CA SER A 23 2.62 -3.43 -5.23
C SER A 23 1.66 -4.49 -5.74
N ALA A 24 0.62 -4.12 -6.49
CA ALA A 24 -0.37 -5.05 -7.03
C ALA A 24 -1.16 -4.49 -8.22
N TYR A 25 -1.85 -5.37 -8.94
CA TYR A 25 -2.83 -5.08 -10.01
C TYR A 25 -2.26 -4.46 -11.29
N TYR A 26 -0.95 -4.57 -11.51
CA TYR A 26 -0.35 -4.15 -12.77
C TYR A 26 0.54 -5.26 -13.34
N HIS A 27 1.65 -5.58 -12.71
CA HIS A 27 2.52 -6.72 -12.94
C HIS A 27 3.37 -6.94 -11.68
N ASP A 28 3.91 -8.15 -11.52
CA ASP A 28 4.90 -8.47 -10.47
C ASP A 28 4.47 -7.98 -9.07
N SER A 29 3.32 -8.46 -8.60
CA SER A 29 2.82 -8.10 -7.28
C SER A 29 3.81 -8.51 -6.19
N ALA A 30 4.01 -7.62 -5.21
CA ALA A 30 5.02 -7.78 -4.17
C ALA A 30 4.58 -7.10 -2.87
N ALA A 31 5.22 -7.51 -1.78
CA ALA A 31 5.13 -6.84 -0.49
C ALA A 31 6.51 -6.66 0.13
N ALA A 32 6.68 -5.61 0.92
CA ALA A 32 7.87 -5.36 1.73
C ALA A 32 7.49 -4.79 3.08
N LEU A 33 8.10 -5.29 4.15
CA LEU A 33 7.95 -4.78 5.51
C LEU A 33 9.20 -3.99 5.90
N LEU A 34 8.99 -2.76 6.32
CA LEU A 34 10.01 -1.89 6.87
C LEU A 34 9.76 -1.67 8.36
N ARG A 35 10.85 -1.61 9.13
CA ARG A 35 10.85 -1.23 10.55
C ARG A 35 11.90 -0.17 10.79
N ASP A 36 11.49 1.02 11.24
CA ASP A 36 12.38 2.17 11.47
C ASP A 36 13.27 2.53 10.28
N GLY A 37 12.75 2.32 9.05
CA GLY A 37 13.45 2.57 7.79
C GLY A 37 14.31 1.43 7.28
N GLU A 38 14.46 0.32 8.01
CA GLU A 38 15.17 -0.88 7.57
C GLU A 38 14.21 -1.90 6.95
N ILE A 39 14.61 -2.54 5.85
CA ILE A 39 13.82 -3.60 5.22
C ILE A 39 13.99 -4.89 6.04
N ILE A 40 12.90 -5.34 6.67
CA ILE A 40 12.88 -6.58 7.45
C ILE A 40 12.64 -7.79 6.54
N ALA A 41 11.71 -7.66 5.60
CA ALA A 41 11.39 -8.72 4.64
C ALA A 41 10.82 -8.11 3.36
N ALA A 42 11.05 -8.77 2.23
CA ALA A 42 10.42 -8.43 0.96
C ALA A 42 10.23 -9.69 0.11
N ALA A 43 9.10 -9.80 -0.57
CA ALA A 43 8.79 -10.95 -1.41
C ALA A 43 7.87 -10.58 -2.58
N GLN A 44 8.05 -11.28 -3.70
CA GLN A 44 7.13 -11.23 -4.83
C GLN A 44 6.11 -12.35 -4.72
N GLN A 45 4.86 -12.07 -5.12
CA GLN A 45 3.75 -13.03 -5.08
C GLN A 45 4.03 -14.27 -5.94
N GLU A 46 4.67 -14.11 -7.09
CA GLU A 46 5.03 -15.19 -7.99
C GLU A 46 5.88 -16.30 -7.34
N ARG A 47 6.63 -15.99 -6.28
CA ARG A 47 7.45 -16.98 -5.54
C ARG A 47 6.57 -18.01 -4.84
N PHE A 48 5.37 -17.63 -4.46
CA PHE A 48 4.41 -18.49 -3.75
C PHE A 48 3.42 -19.13 -4.73
N THR A 49 2.88 -18.35 -5.68
CA THR A 49 1.89 -18.84 -6.64
C THR A 49 2.50 -19.60 -7.82
N ARG A 50 3.81 -19.43 -8.06
CA ARG A 50 4.55 -19.96 -9.23
C ARG A 50 3.96 -19.50 -10.57
N THR A 51 3.20 -18.42 -10.56
CA THR A 51 2.64 -17.79 -11.75
C THR A 51 3.53 -16.62 -12.11
N LYS A 52 4.18 -16.68 -13.28
CA LYS A 52 5.07 -15.61 -13.75
C LYS A 52 4.28 -14.33 -14.00
N HIS A 53 4.82 -13.18 -13.57
CA HIS A 53 4.18 -11.86 -13.66
C HIS A 53 2.79 -11.82 -12.99
N ASP A 54 2.65 -12.48 -11.85
CA ASP A 54 1.41 -12.47 -11.08
C ASP A 54 1.05 -11.04 -10.66
N ALA A 55 -0.07 -10.54 -11.17
CA ALA A 55 -0.60 -9.21 -10.90
C ALA A 55 -1.69 -9.20 -9.82
N SER A 56 -2.01 -10.35 -9.23
CA SER A 56 -3.06 -10.48 -8.21
C SER A 56 -2.69 -9.75 -6.91
N PHE A 57 -3.62 -9.69 -5.97
CA PHE A 57 -3.33 -9.21 -4.62
C PHE A 57 -2.26 -10.08 -3.96
N PRO A 58 -1.15 -9.48 -3.42
CA PRO A 58 0.01 -10.24 -2.95
C PRO A 58 -0.18 -10.83 -1.55
N GLY A 59 -1.25 -11.60 -1.35
CA GLY A 59 -1.64 -12.13 -0.04
C GLY A 59 -0.56 -13.00 0.61
N GLU A 60 0.07 -13.90 -0.15
CA GLU A 60 1.10 -14.78 0.38
C GLU A 60 2.41 -14.02 0.67
N ALA A 61 2.77 -13.05 -0.18
CA ALA A 61 3.92 -12.19 0.06
C ALA A 61 3.73 -11.33 1.33
N ILE A 62 2.52 -10.79 1.55
CA ILE A 62 2.18 -10.04 2.76
C ILE A 62 2.29 -10.95 4.00
N LYS A 63 1.69 -12.14 3.98
CA LYS A 63 1.79 -13.10 5.09
C LYS A 63 3.23 -13.41 5.44
N TYR A 64 4.05 -13.69 4.43
CA TYR A 64 5.47 -13.93 4.61
C TYR A 64 6.17 -12.76 5.29
N CYS A 65 5.97 -11.53 4.80
CA CYS A 65 6.60 -10.34 5.38
C CYS A 65 6.17 -10.11 6.84
N LEU A 66 4.90 -10.30 7.16
CA LEU A 66 4.38 -10.16 8.52
C LEU A 66 4.94 -11.23 9.46
N GLN A 67 5.09 -12.48 8.99
CA GLN A 67 5.69 -13.58 9.74
C GLN A 67 7.15 -13.31 10.05
N GLU A 68 7.95 -12.91 9.06
CA GLU A 68 9.37 -12.57 9.25
C GLU A 68 9.54 -11.39 10.22
N GLY A 69 8.67 -10.40 10.14
CA GLY A 69 8.67 -9.26 11.06
C GLY A 69 8.08 -9.56 12.42
N THR A 70 7.45 -10.70 12.63
CA THR A 70 6.74 -11.08 13.87
C THR A 70 5.74 -9.99 14.28
N VAL A 71 4.98 -9.42 13.31
CA VAL A 71 4.03 -8.33 13.51
C VAL A 71 2.68 -8.68 12.88
N GLY A 72 1.59 -8.30 13.54
CA GLY A 72 0.25 -8.46 13.01
C GLY A 72 -0.11 -7.33 12.03
N LEU A 73 -1.06 -7.59 11.13
CA LEU A 73 -1.53 -6.59 10.17
C LEU A 73 -2.12 -5.35 10.86
N THR A 74 -2.78 -5.54 12.00
CA THR A 74 -3.37 -4.46 12.80
C THR A 74 -2.37 -3.69 13.65
N ASP A 75 -1.16 -4.23 13.81
CA ASP A 75 -0.09 -3.64 14.63
C ASP A 75 0.87 -2.79 13.79
N LEU A 76 0.63 -2.72 12.47
CA LEU A 76 1.35 -1.82 11.57
C LEU A 76 0.91 -0.37 11.80
N ASP A 77 1.83 0.56 11.65
CA ASP A 77 1.53 2.00 11.69
C ASP A 77 0.93 2.49 10.38
N HIS A 78 1.48 2.01 9.26
CA HIS A 78 1.05 2.40 7.91
C HIS A 78 1.09 1.24 6.93
N ILE A 79 0.16 1.30 5.97
CA ILE A 79 0.21 0.50 4.74
C ILE A 79 0.37 1.47 3.57
N VAL A 80 1.36 1.24 2.71
CA VAL A 80 1.66 2.12 1.57
C VAL A 80 1.48 1.34 0.27
N PHE A 81 0.63 1.85 -0.61
CA PHE A 81 0.46 1.33 -1.95
C PHE A 81 1.29 2.15 -2.95
N TYR A 82 1.98 1.50 -3.87
CA TYR A 82 3.01 2.08 -4.75
C TYR A 82 2.49 3.09 -5.79
N ASP A 83 1.19 3.22 -6.01
CA ASP A 83 0.62 4.02 -7.09
C ASP A 83 -0.47 4.99 -6.59
N LYS A 84 -0.51 6.19 -7.17
CA LYS A 84 -1.59 7.17 -7.00
C LYS A 84 -2.50 7.16 -8.24
N PRO A 85 -3.62 6.46 -8.19
CA PRO A 85 -4.50 6.30 -9.36
C PRO A 85 -4.98 7.63 -9.94
N LEU A 86 -5.22 8.65 -9.11
CA LEU A 86 -5.75 9.94 -9.53
C LEU A 86 -4.73 10.79 -10.31
N VAL A 87 -3.44 10.70 -10.00
CA VAL A 87 -2.40 11.45 -10.73
C VAL A 87 -2.25 10.95 -12.17
N LYS A 88 -2.36 9.64 -12.38
CA LYS A 88 -2.39 9.07 -13.75
C LYS A 88 -3.62 9.53 -14.52
N PHE A 89 -4.76 9.66 -13.85
CA PHE A 89 -5.99 10.17 -14.47
C PHE A 89 -5.84 11.63 -14.91
N GLU A 90 -5.30 12.47 -14.06
CA GLU A 90 -5.09 13.91 -14.37
C GLU A 90 -4.20 14.07 -15.62
N ARG A 91 -3.07 13.36 -15.68
CA ARG A 91 -2.18 13.36 -16.86
C ARG A 91 -2.87 12.84 -18.12
N LEU A 92 -3.67 11.79 -18.00
CA LEU A 92 -4.43 11.23 -19.11
C LEU A 92 -5.45 12.26 -19.62
N LEU A 93 -6.18 12.90 -18.71
CA LEU A 93 -7.15 13.94 -19.03
C LEU A 93 -6.50 15.14 -19.72
N GLU A 94 -5.39 15.65 -19.21
CA GLU A 94 -4.61 16.73 -19.82
C GLU A 94 -4.16 16.36 -21.25
N THR A 95 -3.65 15.13 -21.43
CA THR A 95 -3.24 14.65 -22.75
C THR A 95 -4.41 14.65 -23.73
N TYR A 96 -5.54 14.09 -23.35
CA TYR A 96 -6.72 14.03 -24.24
C TYR A 96 -7.32 15.41 -24.53
N LEU A 97 -7.34 16.32 -23.57
CA LEU A 97 -7.78 17.70 -23.76
C LEU A 97 -6.87 18.44 -24.75
N SER A 98 -5.57 18.16 -24.71
CA SER A 98 -4.59 18.77 -25.62
C SER A 98 -4.78 18.32 -27.09
N TYR A 99 -5.34 17.13 -27.32
CA TYR A 99 -5.58 16.56 -28.64
C TYR A 99 -7.05 16.64 -29.11
N ALA A 100 -7.92 17.27 -28.31
CA ALA A 100 -9.32 17.46 -28.72
C ALA A 100 -9.43 18.25 -30.03
N PRO A 101 -10.39 17.93 -30.95
CA PRO A 101 -11.47 16.94 -30.78
C PRO A 101 -11.10 15.49 -31.18
N LYS A 102 -9.90 15.26 -31.73
CA LYS A 102 -9.46 13.92 -32.16
C LYS A 102 -9.30 12.99 -30.92
N GLY A 103 -9.94 11.83 -30.97
CA GLY A 103 -9.86 10.83 -29.88
C GLY A 103 -10.84 11.03 -28.73
N LEU A 104 -11.63 12.11 -28.69
CA LEU A 104 -12.58 12.37 -27.61
C LEU A 104 -13.63 11.27 -27.44
N GLN A 105 -14.15 10.68 -28.52
CA GLN A 105 -15.11 9.58 -28.45
C GLN A 105 -14.50 8.33 -27.84
N SER A 106 -13.28 7.98 -28.21
CA SER A 106 -12.53 6.85 -27.66
C SER A 106 -12.24 7.05 -26.16
N PHE A 107 -11.88 8.25 -25.77
CA PHE A 107 -11.67 8.62 -24.37
C PHE A 107 -12.95 8.50 -23.55
N LEU A 108 -14.07 9.08 -24.01
CA LEU A 108 -15.35 9.02 -23.31
C LEU A 108 -15.89 7.58 -23.20
N ALA A 109 -15.57 6.70 -24.15
CA ALA A 109 -15.94 5.30 -24.09
C ALA A 109 -15.12 4.49 -23.08
N SER A 110 -13.82 4.77 -22.96
CA SER A 110 -12.91 4.05 -22.04
C SER A 110 -12.90 4.60 -20.61
N MET A 111 -13.22 5.90 -20.46
CA MET A 111 -13.16 6.59 -19.18
C MET A 111 -14.00 5.99 -18.05
N PRO A 112 -15.27 5.59 -18.28
CA PRO A 112 -16.09 5.02 -17.19
C PRO A 112 -15.52 3.74 -16.61
N ILE A 113 -14.94 2.88 -17.44
CA ILE A 113 -14.37 1.59 -17.02
C ILE A 113 -13.14 1.85 -16.17
N TRP A 114 -12.21 2.66 -16.69
CA TRP A 114 -10.97 3.01 -16.00
C TRP A 114 -11.21 3.75 -14.68
N LEU A 115 -12.13 4.72 -14.66
CA LEU A 115 -12.50 5.48 -13.48
C LEU A 115 -13.10 4.56 -12.41
N LYS A 116 -13.96 3.64 -12.80
CA LYS A 116 -14.57 2.66 -11.91
C LYS A 116 -13.51 1.79 -11.24
N GLU A 117 -12.58 1.22 -12.01
CA GLU A 117 -11.50 0.39 -11.47
C GLU A 117 -10.60 1.15 -10.49
N LYS A 118 -10.21 2.38 -10.84
CA LYS A 118 -9.28 3.18 -10.02
C LYS A 118 -9.92 3.82 -8.79
N LEU A 119 -11.17 4.26 -8.85
CA LEU A 119 -11.88 4.78 -7.69
C LEU A 119 -12.15 3.69 -6.65
N PHE A 120 -12.40 2.45 -7.09
CA PHE A 120 -12.65 1.33 -6.19
C PHE A 120 -11.38 0.66 -5.65
N LEU A 121 -10.20 1.00 -6.18
CA LEU A 121 -8.93 0.39 -5.75
C LEU A 121 -8.73 0.45 -4.23
N LYS A 122 -8.95 1.61 -3.63
CA LYS A 122 -8.83 1.79 -2.18
C LYS A 122 -9.77 0.88 -1.39
N THR A 123 -11.01 0.74 -1.87
CA THR A 123 -12.01 -0.12 -1.24
C THR A 123 -11.66 -1.59 -1.41
N THR A 124 -11.21 -1.97 -2.59
CA THR A 124 -10.76 -3.33 -2.90
C THR A 124 -9.57 -3.73 -2.03
N LEU A 125 -8.53 -2.89 -1.98
CA LEU A 125 -7.36 -3.12 -1.11
C LEU A 125 -7.75 -3.28 0.36
N LYS A 126 -8.61 -2.41 0.88
CA LYS A 126 -9.06 -2.51 2.28
C LYS A 126 -9.84 -3.79 2.55
N ARG A 127 -10.68 -4.22 1.60
CA ARG A 127 -11.42 -5.46 1.73
C ARG A 127 -10.48 -6.67 1.75
N GLU A 128 -9.58 -6.77 0.80
CA GLU A 128 -8.63 -7.89 0.70
C GLU A 128 -7.67 -7.95 1.89
N LEU A 129 -7.21 -6.79 2.37
CA LEU A 129 -6.42 -6.72 3.60
C LEU A 129 -7.21 -7.16 4.84
N ALA A 130 -8.47 -6.75 4.96
CA ALA A 130 -9.33 -7.14 6.08
C ALA A 130 -9.61 -8.65 6.07
N GLU A 131 -9.87 -9.23 4.89
CA GLU A 131 -10.03 -10.67 4.70
C GLU A 131 -8.74 -11.44 5.05
N LEU A 132 -7.58 -10.95 4.56
CA LEU A 132 -6.28 -11.54 4.87
C LEU A 132 -5.97 -11.55 6.37
N GLY A 133 -6.24 -10.44 7.05
CA GLY A 133 -5.99 -10.26 8.49
C GLY A 133 -7.10 -10.79 9.38
N ASN A 134 -8.18 -11.32 8.80
CA ASN A 134 -9.40 -11.72 9.52
C ASN A 134 -9.86 -10.65 10.52
N CYS A 135 -9.86 -9.39 10.08
CA CYS A 135 -10.18 -8.23 10.90
C CYS A 135 -11.22 -7.31 10.24
N LYS A 136 -11.77 -6.39 11.02
CA LYS A 136 -12.67 -5.36 10.47
C LYS A 136 -11.87 -4.31 9.68
N ILE A 137 -12.45 -3.77 8.61
CA ILE A 137 -11.85 -2.69 7.81
C ILE A 137 -11.47 -1.47 8.70
N SER A 138 -12.25 -1.22 9.75
CA SER A 138 -11.99 -0.13 10.70
C SER A 138 -10.78 -0.36 11.62
N ALA A 139 -10.29 -1.60 11.71
CA ALA A 139 -9.10 -1.97 12.48
C ALA A 139 -7.81 -1.91 11.67
N LEU A 140 -7.93 -1.73 10.34
CA LEU A 140 -6.76 -1.61 9.47
C LEU A 140 -6.04 -0.29 9.73
N PRO A 141 -4.69 -0.28 9.67
CA PRO A 141 -3.91 0.94 9.75
C PRO A 141 -4.19 1.88 8.56
N CYS A 142 -3.63 3.09 8.64
CA CYS A 142 -3.80 4.08 7.58
C CYS A 142 -3.24 3.57 6.26
N LEU A 143 -4.10 3.51 5.22
CA LEU A 143 -3.69 3.18 3.85
C LEU A 143 -3.33 4.46 3.11
N MET A 144 -2.07 4.57 2.72
CA MET A 144 -1.49 5.66 1.95
C MET A 144 -1.14 5.23 0.52
N PHE A 145 -1.02 6.20 -0.37
CA PHE A 145 -0.64 5.98 -1.78
C PHE A 145 0.60 6.82 -2.09
N ALA A 146 1.68 6.17 -2.50
CA ALA A 146 2.91 6.84 -2.94
C ALA A 146 2.87 7.13 -4.44
N GLU A 147 3.61 8.14 -4.89
CA GLU A 147 3.80 8.38 -6.31
C GLU A 147 4.78 7.35 -6.88
N HIS A 148 4.41 6.77 -8.03
CA HIS A 148 5.22 5.73 -8.68
C HIS A 148 6.67 6.15 -8.97
N HIS A 149 6.93 7.44 -9.17
CA HIS A 149 8.27 7.97 -9.41
C HIS A 149 9.09 8.23 -8.13
N HIS A 150 8.48 8.06 -6.95
CA HIS A 150 9.10 8.27 -5.65
C HIS A 150 9.11 6.99 -4.79
N SER A 151 8.65 5.87 -5.34
CA SER A 151 8.62 4.56 -4.68
C SER A 151 9.82 3.71 -5.05
#